data_cc73812084fd5408e9d961322c219cb9
#
_entry.id   cc73812084fd5408e9d961322c219cb9
#
_cell.length_a   1.000
_cell.length_b   1.000
_cell.length_c   1.000
_cell.angle_alpha   90.00
_cell.angle_beta   90.00
_cell.angle_gamma   90.00
#
_symmetry.space_group_name_H-M   'P 1'
#
loop_
_entity.id
_entity.type
_entity.pdbx_description
1 polymer ?
#
loop_
_entity_poly.entity_id
_entity_poly.type
_entity_poly.pdbx_seq_one_letter_code
_entity_poly.pdbx_strand_id
1 'polypeptide(L)'
;GSYYRIADKYINRCILFLNTHTRPNVDNWLKIFTNHYSEKKIIAATASYASLSSQFLTFYYKEHTKFQQFRWGLKHLFNVKLFPNPHIRTTGFFIKARDLLSLNFNRNKFIKKIETYYFEVGKKGLTNTSIKNGFELLLVNSENKAFGLNDWTKSQTFFLGKQEKLILIDNRSEEYSKASLEMQKKMTKSSWGNL
;
A
#
# COMPACT_ATOMS: atom_id res chain seq x y z
N GLY A 1 0.73 -16.53 6.54
CA GLY A 1 0.55 -15.34 7.37
C GLY A 1 -0.89 -15.19 7.85
N SER A 2 -1.14 -14.24 8.77
CA SER A 2 -2.45 -14.00 9.40
C SER A 2 -3.59 -13.77 8.40
N TYR A 3 -3.37 -12.99 7.34
CA TYR A 3 -4.38 -12.72 6.31
C TYR A 3 -4.94 -13.99 5.69
N TYR A 4 -4.10 -14.96 5.37
CA TYR A 4 -4.54 -16.22 4.77
C TYR A 4 -5.31 -17.10 5.75
N ARG A 5 -4.89 -17.17 7.02
CA ARG A 5 -5.63 -17.93 8.05
C ARG A 5 -7.04 -17.40 8.24
N ILE A 6 -7.19 -16.08 8.24
CA ILE A 6 -8.50 -15.44 8.34
C ILE A 6 -9.32 -15.66 7.06
N ALA A 7 -8.71 -15.54 5.88
CA ALA A 7 -9.40 -15.78 4.61
C ALA A 7 -9.87 -17.25 4.48
N ASP A 8 -9.07 -18.23 4.87
CA ASP A 8 -9.47 -19.64 4.91
C ASP A 8 -10.68 -19.86 5.81
N LYS A 9 -10.69 -19.23 7.01
CA LYS A 9 -11.79 -19.35 7.99
C LYS A 9 -13.09 -18.71 7.49
N TYR A 10 -13.00 -17.63 6.72
CA TYR A 10 -14.14 -16.83 6.28
C TYR A 10 -14.25 -16.75 4.76
N ILE A 11 -14.06 -17.87 4.05
CA ILE A 11 -13.89 -17.94 2.58
C ILE A 11 -15.01 -17.26 1.78
N ASN A 12 -16.23 -17.25 2.28
CA ASN A 12 -17.39 -16.65 1.59
C ASN A 12 -17.66 -15.18 1.99
N ARG A 13 -16.81 -14.59 2.84
CA ARG A 13 -16.97 -13.22 3.34
C ARG A 13 -16.04 -12.25 2.62
N CYS A 14 -16.45 -11.00 2.57
CA CYS A 14 -15.55 -9.89 2.31
C CYS A 14 -14.86 -9.51 3.62
N ILE A 15 -13.58 -9.22 3.56
CA ILE A 15 -12.75 -8.93 4.73
C ILE A 15 -12.02 -7.62 4.51
N LEU A 16 -12.09 -6.73 5.49
CA LEU A 16 -11.23 -5.56 5.57
C LEU A 16 -10.04 -5.90 6.47
N PHE A 17 -8.87 -5.93 5.87
CA PHE A 17 -7.61 -6.10 6.58
C PHE A 17 -7.06 -4.74 6.97
N LEU A 18 -6.72 -4.59 8.23
CA LEU A 18 -6.09 -3.40 8.81
C LEU A 18 -4.75 -3.78 9.42
N ASN A 19 -3.79 -2.86 9.43
CA ASN A 19 -2.58 -3.06 10.24
C ASN A 19 -2.85 -2.66 11.71
N THR A 20 -1.93 -3.01 12.61
CA THR A 20 -2.09 -2.81 14.06
C THR A 20 -2.10 -1.34 14.51
N HIS A 21 -1.67 -0.42 13.66
CA HIS A 21 -1.58 1.01 13.96
C HIS A 21 -2.61 1.83 13.17
N THR A 22 -3.54 1.15 12.51
CA THR A 22 -4.58 1.82 11.72
C THR A 22 -5.78 2.15 12.59
N ARG A 23 -6.30 3.36 12.44
CA ARG A 23 -7.56 3.81 13.03
C ARG A 23 -8.42 4.55 12.00
N PRO A 24 -9.76 4.49 12.13
CA PRO A 24 -10.68 5.30 11.32
C PRO A 24 -10.43 6.80 11.49
N ASN A 25 -10.64 7.56 10.41
CA ASN A 25 -10.55 9.02 10.37
C ASN A 25 -11.89 9.68 10.07
N VAL A 26 -12.88 8.90 9.65
CA VAL A 26 -14.24 9.37 9.34
C VAL A 26 -15.27 8.33 9.82
N ASP A 27 -16.46 8.76 10.20
CA ASP A 27 -17.48 7.89 10.81
C ASP A 27 -17.99 6.81 9.85
N ASN A 28 -18.12 7.11 8.57
CA ASN A 28 -18.66 6.22 7.55
C ASN A 28 -17.59 5.38 6.83
N TRP A 29 -16.36 5.28 7.38
CA TRP A 29 -15.20 4.65 6.75
C TRP A 29 -15.48 3.25 6.19
N LEU A 30 -16.19 2.40 6.93
CA LEU A 30 -16.50 1.03 6.48
C LEU A 30 -17.47 1.03 5.29
N LYS A 31 -18.46 1.93 5.29
CA LYS A 31 -19.43 2.08 4.22
C LYS A 31 -18.73 2.50 2.92
N ILE A 32 -17.70 3.34 2.99
CA ILE A 32 -16.89 3.74 1.82
C ILE A 32 -16.26 2.52 1.14
N PHE A 33 -15.69 1.58 1.88
CA PHE A 33 -15.13 0.34 1.29
C PHE A 33 -16.22 -0.51 0.63
N THR A 34 -17.36 -0.69 1.28
CA THR A 34 -18.43 -1.56 0.78
C THR A 34 -19.16 -0.97 -0.43
N ASN A 35 -19.30 0.35 -0.54
CA ASN A 35 -19.97 1.02 -1.65
C ASN A 35 -19.27 0.78 -3.00
N HIS A 36 -17.95 0.63 -3.00
CA HIS A 36 -17.15 0.46 -4.23
C HIS A 36 -16.80 -1.00 -4.52
N TYR A 37 -17.23 -1.92 -3.66
CA TYR A 37 -16.90 -3.32 -3.83
C TYR A 37 -17.76 -3.97 -4.92
N SER A 38 -17.09 -4.77 -5.75
CA SER A 38 -17.71 -5.78 -6.62
C SER A 38 -16.72 -6.95 -6.79
N GLU A 39 -17.10 -8.00 -7.49
CA GLU A 39 -16.20 -9.14 -7.74
C GLU A 39 -14.91 -8.73 -8.44
N LYS A 40 -13.83 -9.41 -8.12
CA LYS A 40 -12.48 -9.14 -8.62
C LYS A 40 -12.00 -7.70 -8.42
N LYS A 41 -12.43 -7.07 -7.31
CA LYS A 41 -11.93 -5.75 -6.90
C LYS A 41 -11.21 -5.82 -5.56
N ILE A 42 -10.17 -5.01 -5.43
CA ILE A 42 -9.52 -4.69 -4.17
C ILE A 42 -9.70 -3.21 -3.92
N ILE A 43 -10.30 -2.87 -2.78
CA ILE A 43 -10.53 -1.49 -2.38
C ILE A 43 -9.51 -1.14 -1.29
N ALA A 44 -8.70 -0.12 -1.51
CA ALA A 44 -7.63 0.28 -0.59
C ALA A 44 -7.86 1.70 -0.06
N ALA A 45 -7.47 1.93 1.20
CA ALA A 45 -7.49 3.26 1.81
C ALA A 45 -6.32 4.13 1.36
N THR A 46 -5.19 3.49 1.09
CA THR A 46 -3.93 4.18 0.75
C THR A 46 -3.12 3.38 -0.25
N ALA A 47 -2.39 4.11 -1.09
CA ALA A 47 -1.45 3.55 -2.06
C ALA A 47 -0.17 4.39 -2.11
N SER A 48 0.82 3.94 -2.85
CA SER A 48 2.08 4.67 -3.07
C SER A 48 2.78 4.15 -4.33
N TYR A 49 3.66 4.95 -4.90
CA TYR A 49 4.60 4.57 -5.95
C TYR A 49 6.03 4.38 -5.42
N ALA A 50 6.22 4.49 -4.10
CA ALA A 50 7.53 4.39 -3.47
C ALA A 50 8.24 3.06 -3.80
N SER A 51 9.54 3.13 -3.94
CA SER A 51 10.40 1.97 -4.15
C SER A 51 11.59 2.01 -3.21
N LEU A 52 11.70 1.02 -2.34
CA LEU A 52 12.83 0.88 -1.44
C LEU A 52 14.16 0.75 -2.21
N SER A 53 14.14 0.02 -3.33
CA SER A 53 15.32 -0.10 -4.19
C SER A 53 15.78 1.26 -4.70
N SER A 54 14.85 2.09 -5.21
CA SER A 54 15.18 3.45 -5.67
C SER A 54 15.64 4.35 -4.53
N GLN A 55 14.99 4.28 -3.36
CA GLN A 55 15.37 5.08 -2.19
C GLN A 55 16.81 4.77 -1.76
N PHE A 56 17.21 3.49 -1.72
CA PHE A 56 18.59 3.11 -1.41
C PHE A 56 19.57 3.52 -2.52
N LEU A 57 19.23 3.32 -3.78
CA LEU A 57 20.11 3.67 -4.91
C LEU A 57 20.26 5.19 -5.09
N THR A 58 19.31 5.99 -4.63
CA THR A 58 19.40 7.47 -4.61
C THR A 58 19.92 8.03 -3.29
N PHE A 59 20.42 7.16 -2.41
CA PHE A 59 21.00 7.54 -1.11
C PHE A 59 20.04 8.38 -0.25
N TYR A 60 18.77 7.99 -0.22
CA TYR A 60 17.71 8.70 0.49
C TYR A 60 17.92 8.74 2.02
N TYR A 61 18.52 7.68 2.59
CA TYR A 61 18.69 7.51 4.03
C TYR A 61 20.04 8.10 4.50
N LYS A 62 19.98 9.19 5.25
CA LYS A 62 21.18 9.90 5.71
C LYS A 62 21.99 9.14 6.78
N GLU A 63 21.32 8.27 7.53
CA GLU A 63 21.90 7.46 8.63
C GLU A 63 22.74 6.28 8.14
N HIS A 64 22.73 5.97 6.85
CA HIS A 64 23.46 4.83 6.28
C HIS A 64 24.54 5.28 5.31
N THR A 65 25.67 4.54 5.29
CA THR A 65 26.74 4.81 4.33
C THR A 65 26.28 4.57 2.88
N LYS A 66 26.88 5.29 1.91
CA LYS A 66 26.57 5.11 0.49
C LYS A 66 26.77 3.66 0.03
N PHE A 67 27.81 2.99 0.54
CA PHE A 67 28.11 1.60 0.21
C PHE A 67 27.03 0.63 0.74
N GLN A 68 26.56 0.81 1.97
CA GLN A 68 25.46 0.03 2.53
C GLN A 68 24.18 0.23 1.73
N GLN A 69 23.83 1.48 1.41
CA GLN A 69 22.64 1.77 0.62
C GLN A 69 22.71 1.17 -0.78
N PHE A 70 23.86 1.26 -1.46
CA PHE A 70 24.05 0.65 -2.76
C PHE A 70 23.84 -0.89 -2.73
N ARG A 71 24.49 -1.58 -1.78
CA ARG A 71 24.30 -3.02 -1.60
C ARG A 71 22.84 -3.39 -1.34
N TRP A 72 22.14 -2.66 -0.50
CA TRP A 72 20.73 -2.89 -0.20
C TRP A 72 19.85 -2.57 -1.39
N GLY A 73 20.11 -1.50 -2.11
CA GLY A 73 19.41 -1.17 -3.33
C GLY A 73 19.46 -2.30 -4.36
N LEU A 74 20.66 -2.82 -4.62
CA LEU A 74 20.85 -3.97 -5.51
C LEU A 74 20.14 -5.23 -5.02
N LYS A 75 20.26 -5.55 -3.73
CA LYS A 75 19.58 -6.71 -3.12
C LYS A 75 18.06 -6.64 -3.30
N HIS A 76 17.46 -5.46 -3.17
CA HIS A 76 16.01 -5.29 -3.30
C HIS A 76 15.54 -5.28 -4.75
N LEU A 77 16.38 -4.96 -5.73
CA LEU A 77 16.02 -4.93 -7.17
C LEU A 77 15.45 -6.26 -7.68
N PHE A 78 15.88 -7.38 -7.13
CA PHE A 78 15.35 -8.70 -7.53
C PHE A 78 13.87 -8.84 -7.16
N ASN A 79 13.44 -8.24 -6.04
CA ASN A 79 12.10 -8.43 -5.49
C ASN A 79 11.18 -7.21 -5.66
N VAL A 80 11.73 -6.00 -5.83
CA VAL A 80 10.99 -4.74 -5.90
C VAL A 80 11.31 -4.02 -7.20
N LYS A 81 10.32 -3.42 -7.85
CA LYS A 81 10.55 -2.58 -9.04
C LYS A 81 11.24 -1.28 -8.62
N LEU A 82 11.96 -0.67 -9.56
CA LEU A 82 12.37 0.72 -9.42
C LEU A 82 11.15 1.65 -9.37
N PHE A 83 11.37 2.89 -8.95
CA PHE A 83 10.34 3.92 -9.00
C PHE A 83 9.98 4.26 -10.46
N PRO A 84 8.69 4.43 -10.81
CA PRO A 84 7.53 4.25 -9.95
C PRO A 84 7.19 2.77 -9.72
N ASN A 85 6.86 2.42 -8.47
CA ASN A 85 6.43 1.09 -8.09
C ASN A 85 5.01 1.14 -7.49
N PRO A 86 3.95 1.23 -8.31
CA PRO A 86 2.59 1.32 -7.82
C PRO A 86 2.22 0.14 -6.93
N HIS A 87 1.75 0.42 -5.71
CA HIS A 87 1.25 -0.59 -4.81
C HIS A 87 0.20 -0.02 -3.85
N ILE A 88 -0.81 -0.83 -3.53
CA ILE A 88 -1.70 -0.54 -2.40
C ILE A 88 -0.95 -0.82 -1.11
N ARG A 89 -1.19 0.03 -0.09
CA ARG A 89 -0.57 -0.15 1.21
C ARG A 89 -1.45 -1.02 2.10
N THR A 90 -0.81 -1.82 2.94
CA THR A 90 -1.52 -2.70 3.88
C THR A 90 -2.07 -1.96 5.11
N THR A 91 -2.09 -0.63 5.10
CA THR A 91 -2.80 0.21 6.09
C THR A 91 -4.27 -0.21 6.20
N GLY A 92 -4.94 -0.41 5.05
CA GLY A 92 -6.28 -0.95 4.99
C GLY A 92 -6.65 -1.33 3.56
N PHE A 93 -7.07 -2.59 3.36
CA PHE A 93 -7.60 -3.05 2.08
C PHE A 93 -8.74 -4.05 2.27
N PHE A 94 -9.75 -3.94 1.42
CA PHE A 94 -10.97 -4.72 1.44
C PHE A 94 -11.02 -5.64 0.23
N ILE A 95 -11.25 -6.93 0.46
CA ILE A 95 -11.25 -7.98 -0.56
C ILE A 95 -12.15 -9.14 -0.14
N LYS A 96 -12.73 -9.88 -1.10
CA LYS A 96 -13.38 -11.16 -0.82
C LYS A 96 -12.33 -12.20 -0.44
N ALA A 97 -12.57 -12.96 0.61
CA ALA A 97 -11.60 -13.96 1.10
C ALA A 97 -11.20 -14.96 0.02
N ARG A 98 -12.16 -15.48 -0.75
CA ARG A 98 -11.92 -16.39 -1.88
C ARG A 98 -10.98 -15.77 -2.92
N ASP A 99 -11.15 -14.49 -3.22
CA ASP A 99 -10.31 -13.76 -4.17
C ASP A 99 -8.87 -13.64 -3.68
N LEU A 100 -8.67 -13.33 -2.38
CA LEU A 100 -7.34 -13.32 -1.79
C LEU A 100 -6.66 -14.70 -1.86
N LEU A 101 -7.42 -15.76 -1.60
CA LEU A 101 -6.92 -17.14 -1.66
C LEU A 101 -6.55 -17.55 -3.09
N SER A 102 -7.31 -17.11 -4.10
CA SER A 102 -7.05 -17.40 -5.53
C SER A 102 -5.75 -16.78 -6.04
N LEU A 103 -5.21 -15.74 -5.39
CA LEU A 103 -3.92 -15.14 -5.74
C LEU A 103 -2.73 -16.05 -5.45
N ASN A 104 -2.93 -17.15 -4.74
CA ASN A 104 -2.01 -18.27 -4.53
C ASN A 104 -0.59 -17.85 -4.10
N PHE A 105 -0.48 -16.94 -3.13
CA PHE A 105 0.81 -16.60 -2.54
C PHE A 105 1.39 -17.77 -1.75
N ASN A 106 2.71 -17.96 -1.79
CA ASN A 106 3.37 -18.96 -0.98
C ASN A 106 3.25 -18.61 0.52
N ARG A 107 2.37 -19.32 1.22
CA ARG A 107 1.98 -19.07 2.62
C ARG A 107 3.13 -19.27 3.61
N ASN A 108 4.13 -20.08 3.26
CA ASN A 108 5.29 -20.39 4.11
C ASN A 108 6.36 -19.28 4.08
N LYS A 109 6.23 -18.29 3.21
CA LYS A 109 7.20 -17.21 3.04
C LYS A 109 6.94 -15.95 3.88
N PHE A 110 5.90 -15.92 4.73
CA PHE A 110 5.58 -14.72 5.54
C PHE A 110 6.03 -14.86 6.99
N ILE A 111 7.29 -15.23 7.21
CA ILE A 111 7.88 -15.41 8.53
C ILE A 111 8.70 -14.17 8.93
N LYS A 112 9.43 -13.59 7.98
CA LYS A 112 10.31 -12.44 8.23
C LYS A 112 9.63 -11.12 7.85
N LYS A 113 9.94 -10.04 8.57
CA LYS A 113 9.44 -8.67 8.29
C LYS A 113 9.66 -8.25 6.83
N ILE A 114 10.79 -8.60 6.23
CA ILE A 114 11.10 -8.27 4.83
C ILE A 114 10.15 -8.98 3.84
N GLU A 115 9.68 -10.17 4.16
CA GLU A 115 8.76 -10.92 3.31
C GLU A 115 7.36 -10.31 3.34
N THR A 116 6.95 -9.81 4.50
CA THR A 116 5.69 -9.03 4.65
C THR A 116 5.79 -7.73 3.84
N TYR A 117 6.95 -7.08 3.85
CA TYR A 117 7.20 -5.92 3.00
C TYR A 117 7.11 -6.27 1.51
N TYR A 118 7.70 -7.39 1.06
CA TYR A 118 7.58 -7.84 -0.33
C TYR A 118 6.16 -8.27 -0.72
N PHE A 119 5.33 -8.67 0.25
CA PHE A 119 3.91 -8.88 0.00
C PHE A 119 3.21 -7.57 -0.41
N GLU A 120 3.56 -6.47 0.19
CA GLU A 120 3.01 -5.14 -0.15
C GLU A 120 3.58 -4.62 -1.48
N VAL A 121 4.91 -4.46 -1.58
CA VAL A 121 5.57 -3.68 -2.64
C VAL A 121 6.27 -4.53 -3.71
N GLY A 122 6.32 -5.83 -3.57
CA GLY A 122 7.14 -6.72 -4.40
C GLY A 122 6.60 -6.92 -5.82
N LYS A 123 7.50 -7.31 -6.73
CA LYS A 123 7.15 -7.71 -8.11
C LYS A 123 6.12 -8.86 -8.14
N LYS A 124 6.13 -9.72 -7.11
CA LYS A 124 5.17 -10.80 -6.85
C LYS A 124 4.31 -10.48 -5.62
N GLY A 125 4.16 -9.21 -5.25
CA GLY A 125 3.35 -8.76 -4.13
C GLY A 125 1.87 -8.60 -4.50
N LEU A 126 1.06 -8.20 -3.51
CA LEU A 126 -0.39 -8.12 -3.62
C LEU A 126 -0.84 -7.36 -4.87
N THR A 127 -0.40 -6.12 -5.05
CA THR A 127 -0.78 -5.27 -6.18
C THR A 127 -0.45 -5.90 -7.55
N ASN A 128 0.81 -6.28 -7.76
CA ASN A 128 1.24 -6.80 -9.05
C ASN A 128 0.60 -8.17 -9.38
N THR A 129 0.42 -9.02 -8.37
CA THR A 129 -0.24 -10.32 -8.56
C THR A 129 -1.72 -10.14 -8.84
N SER A 130 -2.40 -9.23 -8.15
CA SER A 130 -3.82 -8.94 -8.40
C SER A 130 -4.05 -8.42 -9.81
N ILE A 131 -3.25 -7.46 -10.29
CA ILE A 131 -3.34 -6.93 -11.66
C ILE A 131 -3.17 -8.06 -12.69
N LYS A 132 -2.18 -8.94 -12.50
CA LYS A 132 -1.94 -10.08 -13.40
C LYS A 132 -3.10 -11.08 -13.44
N ASN A 133 -3.87 -11.18 -12.36
CA ASN A 133 -5.05 -12.04 -12.26
C ASN A 133 -6.36 -11.31 -12.62
N GLY A 134 -6.26 -10.13 -13.24
CA GLY A 134 -7.41 -9.38 -13.74
C GLY A 134 -8.24 -8.68 -12.66
N PHE A 135 -7.64 -8.39 -11.49
CA PHE A 135 -8.30 -7.60 -10.46
C PHE A 135 -8.20 -6.11 -10.75
N GLU A 136 -9.29 -5.41 -10.53
CA GLU A 136 -9.31 -3.95 -10.46
C GLU A 136 -8.87 -3.48 -9.07
N LEU A 137 -7.99 -2.49 -9.02
CA LEU A 137 -7.50 -1.89 -7.78
C LEU A 137 -8.02 -0.47 -7.66
N LEU A 138 -8.85 -0.23 -6.64
CA LEU A 138 -9.44 1.07 -6.38
C LEU A 138 -8.88 1.66 -5.09
N LEU A 139 -8.44 2.91 -5.17
CA LEU A 139 -8.11 3.72 -4.01
C LEU A 139 -9.32 4.59 -3.67
N VAL A 140 -9.78 4.57 -2.43
CA VAL A 140 -10.96 5.33 -2.00
C VAL A 140 -10.60 6.45 -1.03
N ASN A 141 -11.41 7.52 -1.03
CA ASN A 141 -11.21 8.67 -0.16
C ASN A 141 -12.47 9.01 0.67
N SER A 142 -12.36 9.95 1.59
CA SER A 142 -13.43 10.35 2.52
C SER A 142 -14.66 10.97 1.84
N GLU A 143 -14.55 11.42 0.60
CA GLU A 143 -15.67 11.87 -0.23
C GLU A 143 -16.44 10.75 -0.90
N ASN A 144 -16.15 9.48 -0.53
CA ASN A 144 -16.72 8.30 -1.17
C ASN A 144 -16.45 8.25 -2.69
N LYS A 145 -15.28 8.72 -3.12
CA LYS A 145 -14.80 8.62 -4.50
C LYS A 145 -13.79 7.49 -4.62
N ALA A 146 -13.85 6.76 -5.74
CA ALA A 146 -12.89 5.70 -6.08
C ALA A 146 -12.02 6.10 -7.26
N PHE A 147 -10.74 5.77 -7.18
CA PHE A 147 -9.71 6.10 -8.17
C PHE A 147 -9.04 4.82 -8.63
N GLY A 148 -9.08 4.56 -9.94
CA GLY A 148 -8.31 3.49 -10.57
C GLY A 148 -6.81 3.79 -10.56
N LEU A 149 -6.00 2.80 -10.93
CA LEU A 149 -4.54 2.85 -10.86
C LEU A 149 -3.91 4.13 -11.46
N ASN A 150 -4.44 4.59 -12.59
CA ASN A 150 -3.92 5.78 -13.29
C ASN A 150 -4.33 7.11 -12.63
N ASP A 151 -5.30 7.07 -11.73
CA ASP A 151 -5.85 8.26 -11.07
C ASP A 151 -5.55 8.32 -9.57
N TRP A 152 -4.76 7.40 -9.03
CA TRP A 152 -4.41 7.36 -7.60
C TRP A 152 -3.85 8.69 -7.08
N THR A 153 -3.10 9.42 -7.90
CA THR A 153 -2.55 10.74 -7.53
C THR A 153 -3.61 11.81 -7.30
N LYS A 154 -4.83 11.62 -7.81
CA LYS A 154 -5.97 12.55 -7.62
C LYS A 154 -6.73 12.32 -6.31
N SER A 155 -6.41 11.26 -5.56
CA SER A 155 -7.19 10.83 -4.38
C SER A 155 -7.12 11.78 -3.19
N GLN A 156 -6.05 12.58 -3.05
CA GLN A 156 -5.74 13.43 -1.90
C GLN A 156 -5.64 12.64 -0.58
N THR A 157 -5.17 11.38 -0.67
CA THR A 157 -4.93 10.50 0.47
C THR A 157 -3.45 10.51 0.86
N PHE A 158 -2.86 9.38 1.16
CA PHE A 158 -1.49 9.21 1.66
C PHE A 158 -0.45 10.13 0.99
N PHE A 159 0.08 11.10 1.72
CA PHE A 159 1.08 12.09 1.29
C PHE A 159 0.68 12.96 0.09
N LEU A 160 -0.62 13.09 -0.17
CA LEU A 160 -1.20 13.91 -1.23
C LEU A 160 -2.19 14.92 -0.66
N GLY A 161 -2.23 16.15 -1.18
CA GLY A 161 -3.22 17.15 -0.81
C GLY A 161 -3.34 17.37 0.70
N LYS A 162 -2.21 17.42 1.43
CA LYS A 162 -2.13 17.46 2.91
C LYS A 162 -2.88 16.30 3.59
N GLN A 163 -3.20 15.25 2.86
CA GLN A 163 -3.95 14.07 3.33
C GLN A 163 -5.37 14.37 3.82
N GLU A 164 -5.99 15.44 3.33
CA GLU A 164 -7.30 15.90 3.81
C GLU A 164 -8.42 14.86 3.60
N LYS A 165 -8.22 13.91 2.67
CA LYS A 165 -9.24 12.91 2.31
C LYS A 165 -8.91 11.49 2.73
N LEU A 166 -8.03 11.32 3.73
CA LEU A 166 -7.78 10.01 4.32
C LEU A 166 -9.02 9.47 5.04
N ILE A 167 -9.35 8.20 4.80
CA ILE A 167 -10.38 7.46 5.54
C ILE A 167 -9.81 6.67 6.72
N LEU A 168 -8.53 6.32 6.63
CA LEU A 168 -7.78 5.61 7.68
C LEU A 168 -6.47 6.33 7.94
N ILE A 169 -6.09 6.46 9.20
CA ILE A 169 -4.83 7.05 9.66
C ILE A 169 -3.91 5.93 10.18
N ASP A 170 -2.62 6.00 9.89
CA ASP A 170 -1.57 5.17 10.46
C ASP A 170 -0.38 6.04 10.93
N ASN A 171 0.63 5.43 11.55
CA ASN A 171 1.81 6.13 12.05
C ASN A 171 2.51 6.95 10.95
N ARG A 172 2.50 6.48 9.70
CA ARG A 172 3.17 7.19 8.58
C ARG A 172 2.39 8.42 8.16
N SER A 173 1.06 8.35 8.14
CA SER A 173 0.23 9.52 7.87
C SER A 173 0.30 10.55 8.99
N GLU A 174 0.41 10.12 10.25
CA GLU A 174 0.65 11.03 11.39
C GLU A 174 2.02 11.69 11.33
N GLU A 175 3.07 10.93 10.99
CA GLU A 175 4.43 11.45 10.79
C GLU A 175 4.43 12.56 9.72
N TYR A 176 3.76 12.33 8.60
CA TYR A 176 3.62 13.34 7.54
C TYR A 176 2.91 14.60 8.04
N SER A 177 1.80 14.45 8.74
CA SER A 177 1.01 15.60 9.23
C SER A 177 1.79 16.47 10.24
N LYS A 178 2.72 15.86 10.98
CA LYS A 178 3.58 16.56 11.97
C LYS A 178 4.90 17.08 11.37
N ALA A 179 5.22 16.69 10.14
CA ALA A 179 6.50 17.05 9.52
C ALA A 179 6.52 18.51 9.03
N SER A 180 7.72 19.10 8.94
CA SER A 180 7.89 20.39 8.28
C SER A 180 7.48 20.34 6.81
N LEU A 181 7.13 21.48 6.21
CA LEU A 181 6.75 21.57 4.80
C LEU A 181 7.83 21.00 3.86
N GLU A 182 9.10 21.20 4.17
CA GLU A 182 10.20 20.63 3.39
C GLU A 182 10.19 19.09 3.46
N MET A 183 10.00 18.54 4.66
CA MET A 183 9.92 17.09 4.85
C MET A 183 8.66 16.52 4.18
N GLN A 184 7.51 17.18 4.28
CA GLN A 184 6.30 16.77 3.57
C GLN A 184 6.52 16.71 2.05
N LYS A 185 7.16 17.73 1.45
CA LYS A 185 7.53 17.71 0.03
C LYS A 185 8.45 16.53 -0.32
N LYS A 186 9.44 16.24 0.53
CA LYS A 186 10.32 15.09 0.35
C LYS A 186 9.57 13.77 0.42
N MET A 187 8.65 13.60 1.38
CA MET A 187 7.82 12.41 1.55
C MET A 187 6.87 12.23 0.36
N THR A 188 6.20 13.30 -0.09
CA THR A 188 5.36 13.30 -1.29
C THR A 188 6.15 12.86 -2.52
N LYS A 189 7.29 13.51 -2.78
CA LYS A 189 8.16 13.18 -3.90
C LYS A 189 8.63 11.73 -3.88
N SER A 190 9.02 11.20 -2.73
CA SER A 190 9.48 9.80 -2.59
C SER A 190 8.37 8.78 -2.82
N SER A 191 7.11 9.17 -2.55
CA SER A 191 5.94 8.29 -2.67
C SER A 191 5.22 8.41 -4.01
N TRP A 192 5.26 9.58 -4.64
CA TRP A 192 4.43 9.85 -5.83
C TRP A 192 5.22 10.43 -7.01
N GLY A 193 6.45 10.89 -6.80
CA GLY A 193 7.26 11.57 -7.81
C GLY A 193 7.07 13.08 -7.81
N ASN A 194 7.49 13.71 -8.90
CA ASN A 194 7.22 15.12 -9.15
C ASN A 194 5.79 15.22 -9.69
N LEU A 195 4.89 15.71 -8.88
CA LEU A 195 3.49 16.02 -9.24
C LEU A 195 3.39 17.46 -9.65
#